data_d5972e4a7f01b9191a807d5360a73c94
#
_entry.id   d5972e4a7f01b9191a807d5360a73c94
#
_cell.length_a   1.000
_cell.length_b   1.000
_cell.length_c   1.000
_cell.angle_alpha   90.00
_cell.angle_beta   90.00
_cell.angle_gamma   90.00
#
_symmetry.space_group_name_H-M   'P 1'
#
loop_
_entity.id
_entity.type
_entity.pdbx_description
1 polymer ?
#
loop_
_entity_poly.entity_id
_entity_poly.type
_entity_poly.pdbx_seq_one_letter_code
_entity_poly.pdbx_strand_id
1 'polypeptide(L)'
;MTSVLCFQRCGCGRELRLPEISMASSNLRLGLHLGVLALPPKLHLELAQEADRLGFHSLWTAEAWGTDCVTALTWLAAKTEKIKVGTDVMQIPARAPASAAMTAATLDFLTGGRMILGLGVSGPQVVEGWYGVPFGKPLGRTREYVDIIRRILERKQPVEHHGEHYDIPFQGGTGLGKPLKLSFRPIRPIPIYLAAIGPKNVALTAEIADGWLPIFFAPERVSVFRPSLEEGFARSARDRNAFDVAPMVEIRLGGDIAACRDAVKPNLALYIGGMGAKGRNFYFNLACRYGYEEAAQKIQEAFLDGRHEAAAAAVPDALVDEVALCGPRERIAERLSLWRAAGVTTLICSTKDIQALRAMAEMIG
;
A
#
# COMPACT_ATOMS: atom_id res chain seq x y z
N MET A 1 1.49 5.35 35.32
CA MET A 1 0.11 5.04 34.91
C MET A 1 -0.71 6.33 35.01
N THR A 2 -0.75 7.11 33.95
CA THR A 2 -1.57 8.34 33.94
C THR A 2 -1.99 8.55 32.49
N SER A 3 -3.27 8.24 32.22
CA SER A 3 -3.89 8.46 30.90
C SER A 3 -4.09 9.95 30.68
N VAL A 4 -3.53 10.48 29.61
CA VAL A 4 -3.77 11.85 29.15
C VAL A 4 -5.06 11.87 28.35
N LEU A 5 -6.12 12.39 28.95
CA LEU A 5 -7.41 12.67 28.33
C LEU A 5 -7.31 14.00 27.56
N CYS A 6 -7.46 13.95 26.26
CA CYS A 6 -7.61 15.14 25.43
C CYS A 6 -9.11 15.49 25.33
N PHE A 7 -9.54 16.61 25.96
CA PHE A 7 -10.92 17.08 25.92
C PHE A 7 -11.11 18.13 24.82
N GLN A 8 -12.00 17.89 23.91
CA GLN A 8 -12.59 18.92 23.04
C GLN A 8 -14.04 19.16 23.45
N ARG A 9 -14.34 20.36 23.98
CA ARG A 9 -15.72 20.75 24.36
C ARG A 9 -16.44 21.29 23.13
N CYS A 10 -17.52 20.66 22.75
CA CYS A 10 -18.57 21.22 21.91
C CYS A 10 -19.78 21.57 22.75
N GLY A 11 -20.41 22.72 22.48
CA GLY A 11 -21.35 23.44 23.38
C GLY A 11 -22.75 22.85 23.61
N CYS A 12 -22.94 21.52 23.68
CA CYS A 12 -24.25 20.91 23.95
C CYS A 12 -24.23 19.81 25.03
N GLY A 13 -23.30 19.80 25.96
CA GLY A 13 -23.36 19.07 27.22
C GLY A 13 -23.53 17.53 27.16
N ARG A 14 -23.36 16.87 26.01
CA ARG A 14 -23.28 15.41 25.91
C ARG A 14 -21.86 15.00 25.53
N GLU A 15 -21.18 14.32 26.45
CA GLU A 15 -19.93 13.62 26.15
C GLU A 15 -20.22 12.47 25.18
N LEU A 16 -19.92 12.69 23.89
CA LEU A 16 -19.84 11.59 22.94
C LEU A 16 -18.50 10.89 23.18
N ARG A 17 -18.50 9.86 24.01
CA ARG A 17 -17.42 8.87 24.04
C ARG A 17 -17.46 8.12 22.71
N LEU A 18 -16.60 8.52 21.78
CA LEU A 18 -16.33 7.70 20.62
C LEU A 18 -15.68 6.39 21.11
N PRO A 19 -16.15 5.22 20.68
CA PRO A 19 -15.52 3.97 21.07
C PRO A 19 -14.05 4.03 20.66
N GLU A 20 -13.15 3.82 21.61
CA GLU A 20 -11.75 3.59 21.35
C GLU A 20 -11.67 2.42 20.38
N ILE A 21 -10.95 2.60 19.26
CA ILE A 21 -10.58 1.47 18.42
C ILE A 21 -9.56 0.67 19.23
N SER A 22 -10.06 -0.25 20.06
CA SER A 22 -9.23 -1.30 20.63
C SER A 22 -8.87 -2.25 19.48
N MET A 23 -7.95 -1.82 18.64
CA MET A 23 -7.18 -2.79 17.86
C MET A 23 -6.24 -3.43 18.87
N ALA A 24 -6.41 -4.72 19.08
CA ALA A 24 -5.57 -5.50 19.98
C ALA A 24 -4.11 -5.10 19.76
N SER A 25 -3.33 -4.97 20.84
CA SER A 25 -1.89 -4.68 20.76
C SER A 25 -1.16 -5.85 20.07
N SER A 26 -1.33 -5.95 18.75
CA SER A 26 -0.56 -6.87 17.94
C SER A 26 0.87 -6.33 17.89
N ASN A 27 1.85 -7.19 18.09
CA ASN A 27 3.24 -6.85 17.82
C ASN A 27 3.33 -6.30 16.39
N LEU A 28 3.82 -5.08 16.23
CA LEU A 28 4.02 -4.45 14.93
C LEU A 28 4.98 -5.32 14.11
N ARG A 29 4.54 -5.76 12.94
CA ARG A 29 5.37 -6.55 12.02
C ARG A 29 6.14 -5.63 11.07
N LEU A 30 7.31 -6.08 10.60
CA LEU A 30 8.09 -5.38 9.60
C LEU A 30 7.90 -6.01 8.22
N GLY A 31 7.73 -5.17 7.20
CA GLY A 31 7.89 -5.52 5.80
C GLY A 31 9.09 -4.79 5.19
N LEU A 32 9.62 -5.26 4.06
CA LEU A 32 10.61 -4.58 3.25
C LEU A 32 10.00 -4.20 1.91
N HIS A 33 10.02 -2.92 1.54
CA HIS A 33 9.63 -2.45 0.21
C HIS A 33 10.86 -2.19 -0.67
N LEU A 34 10.94 -2.88 -1.79
CA LEU A 34 12.00 -2.68 -2.79
C LEU A 34 11.53 -1.86 -4.00
N GLY A 35 10.22 -1.63 -4.11
CA GLY A 35 9.62 -0.81 -5.16
C GLY A 35 9.81 -1.35 -6.57
N VAL A 36 9.94 -0.44 -7.54
CA VAL A 36 10.47 -0.76 -8.86
C VAL A 36 11.99 -0.90 -8.72
N LEU A 37 12.57 -1.98 -9.25
CA LEU A 37 13.99 -2.30 -9.05
C LEU A 37 14.88 -1.26 -9.76
N ALA A 38 15.20 -0.18 -9.05
CA ALA A 38 16.04 0.90 -9.55
C ALA A 38 17.50 0.84 -9.08
N LEU A 39 17.83 -0.16 -8.24
CA LEU A 39 19.19 -0.42 -7.73
C LEU A 39 19.83 -1.57 -8.47
N PRO A 40 21.16 -1.76 -8.37
CA PRO A 40 21.81 -2.96 -8.87
C PRO A 40 21.14 -4.23 -8.31
N PRO A 41 20.89 -5.27 -9.14
CA PRO A 41 20.18 -6.49 -8.71
C PRO A 41 20.80 -7.15 -7.47
N LYS A 42 22.13 -7.11 -7.34
CA LYS A 42 22.85 -7.65 -6.18
C LYS A 42 22.38 -7.00 -4.86
N LEU A 43 22.24 -5.68 -4.83
CA LEU A 43 21.82 -4.96 -3.63
C LEU A 43 20.36 -5.30 -3.25
N HIS A 44 19.46 -5.41 -4.22
CA HIS A 44 18.08 -5.86 -3.95
C HIS A 44 18.05 -7.25 -3.32
N LEU A 45 18.90 -8.16 -3.82
CA LEU A 45 19.01 -9.50 -3.27
C LEU A 45 19.57 -9.50 -1.85
N GLU A 46 20.63 -8.74 -1.59
CA GLU A 46 21.23 -8.61 -0.26
C GLU A 46 20.21 -8.06 0.76
N LEU A 47 19.45 -7.04 0.40
CA LEU A 47 18.39 -6.49 1.25
C LEU A 47 17.28 -7.51 1.54
N ALA A 48 16.83 -8.25 0.50
CA ALA A 48 15.79 -9.26 0.65
C ALA A 48 16.23 -10.42 1.54
N GLN A 49 17.45 -10.92 1.37
CA GLN A 49 18.01 -12.00 2.17
C GLN A 49 18.25 -11.56 3.61
N GLU A 50 18.71 -10.33 3.83
CA GLU A 50 18.88 -9.81 5.19
C GLU A 50 17.53 -9.63 5.90
N ALA A 51 16.50 -9.12 5.21
CA ALA A 51 15.17 -9.03 5.77
C ALA A 51 14.58 -10.40 6.14
N ASP A 52 14.78 -11.42 5.30
CA ASP A 52 14.39 -12.80 5.58
C ASP A 52 15.12 -13.36 6.83
N ARG A 53 16.43 -13.12 6.92
CA ARG A 53 17.26 -13.52 8.05
C ARG A 53 16.85 -12.85 9.37
N LEU A 54 16.47 -11.56 9.30
CA LEU A 54 16.02 -10.76 10.45
C LEU A 54 14.57 -11.06 10.87
N GLY A 55 13.85 -11.94 10.14
CA GLY A 55 12.48 -12.30 10.48
C GLY A 55 11.43 -11.26 10.06
N PHE A 56 11.73 -10.44 9.07
CA PHE A 56 10.71 -9.56 8.48
C PHE A 56 9.52 -10.40 7.99
N HIS A 57 8.32 -9.89 8.22
CA HIS A 57 7.10 -10.57 7.85
C HIS A 57 6.91 -10.69 6.35
N SER A 58 7.28 -9.65 5.58
CA SER A 58 6.93 -9.56 4.17
C SER A 58 7.94 -8.73 3.36
N LEU A 59 8.07 -9.09 2.06
CA LEU A 59 8.88 -8.43 1.04
C LEU A 59 7.96 -7.99 -0.09
N TRP A 60 8.11 -6.75 -0.58
CA TRP A 60 7.20 -6.13 -1.53
C TRP A 60 7.94 -5.54 -2.73
N THR A 61 7.41 -5.82 -3.92
CA THR A 61 7.84 -5.21 -5.18
C THR A 61 6.67 -4.47 -5.83
N ALA A 62 6.98 -3.44 -6.60
CA ALA A 62 5.99 -2.59 -7.26
C ALA A 62 6.16 -2.57 -8.78
N GLU A 63 5.11 -2.15 -9.46
CA GLU A 63 5.17 -1.80 -10.87
C GLU A 63 4.48 -0.45 -11.15
N ALA A 64 4.98 0.25 -12.15
CA ALA A 64 4.35 1.44 -12.70
C ALA A 64 4.60 1.43 -14.22
N TRP A 65 5.58 2.17 -14.72
CA TRP A 65 6.14 2.09 -16.09
C TRP A 65 7.63 1.71 -16.07
N GLY A 66 8.04 0.95 -15.06
CA GLY A 66 9.42 0.46 -14.84
C GLY A 66 9.48 -1.06 -14.89
N THR A 67 10.02 -1.68 -13.83
CA THR A 67 10.09 -3.15 -13.75
C THR A 67 8.71 -3.77 -13.48
N ASP A 68 8.49 -4.96 -14.04
CA ASP A 68 7.34 -5.80 -13.70
C ASP A 68 7.48 -6.33 -12.27
N CYS A 69 6.43 -6.16 -11.47
CA CYS A 69 6.48 -6.52 -10.05
C CYS A 69 6.58 -8.03 -9.84
N VAL A 70 5.95 -8.83 -10.70
CA VAL A 70 5.86 -10.29 -10.54
C VAL A 70 7.20 -10.96 -10.88
N THR A 71 7.83 -10.55 -11.99
CA THR A 71 9.13 -11.07 -12.40
C THR A 71 10.18 -10.79 -11.33
N ALA A 72 10.22 -9.56 -10.84
CA ALA A 72 11.11 -9.15 -9.76
C ALA A 72 10.86 -9.93 -8.47
N LEU A 73 9.58 -10.04 -8.07
CA LEU A 73 9.18 -10.76 -6.86
C LEU A 73 9.53 -12.25 -6.94
N THR A 74 9.31 -12.89 -8.08
CA THR A 74 9.62 -14.30 -8.29
C THR A 74 11.11 -14.59 -8.12
N TRP A 75 11.95 -13.72 -8.69
CA TRP A 75 13.40 -13.84 -8.57
C TRP A 75 13.87 -13.72 -7.11
N LEU A 76 13.35 -12.77 -6.35
CA LEU A 76 13.67 -12.57 -4.94
C LEU A 76 13.11 -13.69 -4.07
N ALA A 77 11.89 -14.14 -4.35
CA ALA A 77 11.23 -15.24 -3.64
C ALA A 77 11.99 -16.57 -3.74
N ALA A 78 12.61 -16.83 -4.89
CA ALA A 78 13.45 -18.01 -5.11
C ALA A 78 14.78 -17.99 -4.32
N LYS A 79 15.13 -16.85 -3.73
CA LYS A 79 16.38 -16.63 -2.96
C LYS A 79 16.12 -16.33 -1.47
N THR A 80 14.88 -16.46 -1.01
CA THR A 80 14.43 -16.29 0.36
C THR A 80 13.61 -17.50 0.80
N GLU A 81 13.51 -17.77 2.12
CA GLU A 81 12.92 -19.01 2.62
C GLU A 81 11.63 -18.80 3.41
N LYS A 82 11.55 -17.78 4.27
CA LYS A 82 10.48 -17.61 5.27
C LYS A 82 9.62 -16.40 5.02
N ILE A 83 10.22 -15.30 4.55
CA ILE A 83 9.54 -14.02 4.35
C ILE A 83 8.39 -14.18 3.34
N LYS A 84 7.22 -13.64 3.68
CA LYS A 84 6.11 -13.57 2.72
C LYS A 84 6.48 -12.66 1.56
N VAL A 85 5.90 -12.88 0.40
CA VAL A 85 6.21 -12.14 -0.82
C VAL A 85 4.94 -11.49 -1.35
N GLY A 86 4.98 -10.19 -1.58
CA GLY A 86 3.82 -9.39 -1.94
C GLY A 86 4.06 -8.40 -3.06
N THR A 87 3.01 -8.03 -3.75
CA THR A 87 3.02 -6.94 -4.72
C THR A 87 2.48 -5.65 -4.07
N ASP A 88 3.21 -4.54 -4.18
CA ASP A 88 2.79 -3.22 -3.68
C ASP A 88 3.03 -2.13 -4.73
N VAL A 89 2.28 -2.17 -5.83
CA VAL A 89 1.13 -3.05 -6.10
C VAL A 89 1.22 -3.64 -7.50
N MET A 90 0.52 -4.76 -7.74
CA MET A 90 0.19 -5.20 -9.09
C MET A 90 -0.97 -4.32 -9.62
N GLN A 91 -0.82 -3.76 -10.81
CA GLN A 91 -1.82 -2.86 -11.37
C GLN A 91 -3.01 -3.61 -11.98
N ILE A 92 -4.21 -3.33 -11.49
CA ILE A 92 -5.48 -3.92 -11.98
C ILE A 92 -5.65 -3.75 -13.49
N PRO A 93 -5.39 -2.56 -14.10
CA PRO A 93 -5.57 -2.38 -15.54
C PRO A 93 -4.58 -3.16 -16.42
N ALA A 94 -3.48 -3.62 -15.86
CA ALA A 94 -2.41 -4.29 -16.60
C ALA A 94 -2.71 -5.76 -16.93
N ARG A 95 -3.64 -6.40 -16.21
CA ARG A 95 -3.89 -7.84 -16.34
C ARG A 95 -5.37 -8.16 -16.21
N ALA A 96 -5.85 -9.15 -16.97
CA ALA A 96 -7.16 -9.75 -16.73
C ALA A 96 -7.22 -10.40 -15.32
N PRO A 97 -8.38 -10.39 -14.62
CA PRO A 97 -8.49 -10.95 -13.28
C PRO A 97 -8.10 -12.44 -13.19
N ALA A 98 -8.43 -13.21 -14.21
CA ALA A 98 -8.01 -14.62 -14.29
C ALA A 98 -6.48 -14.77 -14.37
N SER A 99 -5.80 -13.92 -15.14
CA SER A 99 -4.34 -13.91 -15.22
C SER A 99 -3.70 -13.54 -13.88
N ALA A 100 -4.22 -12.53 -13.18
CA ALA A 100 -3.73 -12.14 -11.86
C ALA A 100 -3.94 -13.26 -10.82
N ALA A 101 -5.10 -13.95 -10.84
CA ALA A 101 -5.37 -15.09 -9.98
C ALA A 101 -4.41 -16.25 -10.25
N MET A 102 -4.15 -16.57 -11.52
CA MET A 102 -3.16 -17.59 -11.91
C MET A 102 -1.76 -17.24 -11.44
N THR A 103 -1.35 -16.00 -11.61
CA THR A 103 -0.04 -15.48 -11.17
C THR A 103 0.11 -15.62 -9.65
N ALA A 104 -0.88 -15.16 -8.88
CA ALA A 104 -0.86 -15.25 -7.43
C ALA A 104 -0.82 -16.71 -6.95
N ALA A 105 -1.64 -17.58 -7.55
CA ALA A 105 -1.65 -19.01 -7.22
C ALA A 105 -0.33 -19.69 -7.56
N THR A 106 0.31 -19.33 -8.69
CA THR A 106 1.61 -19.88 -9.09
C THR A 106 2.71 -19.47 -8.11
N LEU A 107 2.76 -18.20 -7.73
CA LEU A 107 3.71 -17.71 -6.72
C LEU A 107 3.47 -18.36 -5.35
N ASP A 108 2.21 -18.52 -4.94
CA ASP A 108 1.87 -19.24 -3.71
C ASP A 108 2.40 -20.66 -3.72
N PHE A 109 2.20 -21.37 -4.84
CA PHE A 109 2.70 -22.74 -5.03
C PHE A 109 4.23 -22.82 -5.00
N LEU A 110 4.92 -21.97 -5.77
CA LEU A 110 6.39 -21.95 -5.86
C LEU A 110 7.05 -21.56 -4.54
N THR A 111 6.37 -20.76 -3.72
CA THR A 111 6.91 -20.24 -2.45
C THR A 111 6.44 -21.01 -1.21
N GLY A 112 5.65 -22.07 -1.37
CA GLY A 112 5.14 -22.84 -0.23
C GLY A 112 4.10 -22.10 0.61
N GLY A 113 3.27 -21.26 -0.02
CA GLY A 113 2.18 -20.54 0.66
C GLY A 113 2.58 -19.19 1.26
N ARG A 114 3.56 -18.48 0.65
CA ARG A 114 4.05 -17.19 1.13
C ARG A 114 3.46 -15.98 0.40
N MET A 115 2.56 -16.14 -0.58
CA MET A 115 2.06 -15.05 -1.43
C MET A 115 1.06 -14.14 -0.70
N ILE A 116 1.19 -12.83 -0.91
CA ILE A 116 0.19 -11.79 -0.61
C ILE A 116 -0.06 -11.01 -1.90
N LEU A 117 -1.31 -10.92 -2.35
CA LEU A 117 -1.66 -10.20 -3.56
C LEU A 117 -2.07 -8.76 -3.24
N GLY A 118 -1.16 -7.81 -3.44
CA GLY A 118 -1.46 -6.39 -3.34
C GLY A 118 -1.83 -5.80 -4.70
N LEU A 119 -2.96 -5.13 -4.77
CA LEU A 119 -3.57 -4.60 -5.99
C LEU A 119 -3.78 -3.08 -5.90
N GLY A 120 -3.68 -2.40 -7.04
CA GLY A 120 -3.92 -0.97 -7.14
C GLY A 120 -4.53 -0.54 -8.47
N VAL A 121 -5.26 0.58 -8.43
CA VAL A 121 -5.96 1.13 -9.61
C VAL A 121 -5.05 1.90 -10.55
N SER A 122 -3.83 2.26 -10.12
CA SER A 122 -2.92 3.17 -10.81
C SER A 122 -3.53 4.58 -11.00
N GLY A 123 -2.94 5.39 -11.89
CA GLY A 123 -3.43 6.72 -12.25
C GLY A 123 -3.81 6.80 -13.73
N PRO A 124 -4.64 7.78 -14.13
CA PRO A 124 -5.07 7.92 -15.53
C PRO A 124 -3.93 7.98 -16.52
N GLN A 125 -2.84 8.69 -16.18
CA GLN A 125 -1.68 8.83 -17.07
C GLN A 125 -1.02 7.49 -17.41
N VAL A 126 -0.94 6.58 -16.43
CA VAL A 126 -0.35 5.25 -16.64
C VAL A 126 -1.37 4.34 -17.32
N VAL A 127 -2.62 4.34 -16.86
CA VAL A 127 -3.66 3.44 -17.39
C VAL A 127 -3.94 3.74 -18.86
N GLU A 128 -4.13 5.00 -19.21
CA GLU A 128 -4.47 5.43 -20.56
C GLU A 128 -3.22 5.61 -21.44
N GLY A 129 -2.15 6.19 -20.87
CA GLY A 129 -0.95 6.52 -21.61
C GLY A 129 0.03 5.37 -21.82
N TRP A 130 0.09 4.41 -20.87
CA TRP A 130 1.03 3.29 -20.93
C TRP A 130 0.35 1.97 -21.30
N TYR A 131 -0.80 1.65 -20.66
CA TYR A 131 -1.52 0.41 -20.95
C TYR A 131 -2.56 0.54 -22.08
N GLY A 132 -2.88 1.75 -22.51
CA GLY A 132 -3.81 1.99 -23.64
C GLY A 132 -5.25 1.54 -23.35
N VAL A 133 -5.66 1.52 -22.07
CA VAL A 133 -7.01 1.13 -21.67
C VAL A 133 -7.72 2.27 -20.92
N PRO A 134 -9.06 2.38 -21.00
CA PRO A 134 -9.77 3.45 -20.29
C PRO A 134 -9.60 3.37 -18.78
N PHE A 135 -9.33 4.49 -18.11
CA PHE A 135 -9.33 4.56 -16.65
C PHE A 135 -10.74 4.32 -16.09
N GLY A 136 -11.75 4.97 -16.64
CA GLY A 136 -13.16 4.72 -16.40
C GLY A 136 -13.60 4.81 -14.95
N LYS A 137 -14.36 3.81 -14.47
CA LYS A 137 -14.90 3.71 -13.11
C LYS A 137 -14.04 2.76 -12.27
N PRO A 138 -12.91 3.19 -11.68
CA PRO A 138 -11.93 2.30 -11.07
C PRO A 138 -12.46 1.54 -9.85
N LEU A 139 -13.38 2.09 -9.06
CA LEU A 139 -13.90 1.44 -7.86
C LEU A 139 -14.81 0.24 -8.20
N GLY A 140 -15.71 0.39 -9.17
CA GLY A 140 -16.54 -0.71 -9.67
C GLY A 140 -15.68 -1.83 -10.25
N ARG A 141 -14.70 -1.44 -11.10
CA ARG A 141 -13.73 -2.39 -11.65
C ARG A 141 -12.97 -3.15 -10.58
N THR A 142 -12.49 -2.47 -9.52
CA THR A 142 -11.77 -3.11 -8.41
C THR A 142 -12.65 -4.11 -7.69
N ARG A 143 -13.92 -3.78 -7.44
CA ARG A 143 -14.86 -4.69 -6.77
C ARG A 143 -15.05 -5.98 -7.56
N GLU A 144 -15.37 -5.88 -8.84
CA GLU A 144 -15.53 -7.05 -9.72
C GLU A 144 -14.25 -7.85 -9.84
N TYR A 145 -13.10 -7.16 -10.00
CA TYR A 145 -11.78 -7.78 -10.13
C TYR A 145 -11.43 -8.63 -8.91
N VAL A 146 -11.61 -8.11 -7.70
CA VAL A 146 -11.35 -8.81 -6.45
C VAL A 146 -12.31 -9.99 -6.27
N ASP A 147 -13.61 -9.82 -6.58
CA ASP A 147 -14.60 -10.91 -6.51
C ASP A 147 -14.21 -12.07 -7.43
N ILE A 148 -13.89 -11.77 -8.68
CA ILE A 148 -13.48 -12.76 -9.67
C ILE A 148 -12.23 -13.51 -9.21
N ILE A 149 -11.20 -12.80 -8.73
CA ILE A 149 -9.97 -13.42 -8.23
C ILE A 149 -10.27 -14.36 -7.05
N ARG A 150 -11.06 -13.93 -6.07
CA ARG A 150 -11.42 -14.77 -4.92
C ARG A 150 -12.12 -16.05 -5.36
N ARG A 151 -13.11 -15.93 -6.25
CA ARG A 151 -13.85 -17.10 -6.78
C ARG A 151 -12.93 -18.08 -7.53
N ILE A 152 -11.96 -17.57 -8.30
CA ILE A 152 -10.96 -18.39 -8.96
C ILE A 152 -10.06 -19.11 -7.96
N LEU A 153 -9.54 -18.40 -6.95
CA LEU A 153 -8.63 -18.94 -5.93
C LEU A 153 -9.33 -19.92 -4.97
N GLU A 154 -10.57 -19.65 -4.60
CA GLU A 154 -11.39 -20.58 -3.81
C GLU A 154 -11.66 -21.91 -4.54
N ARG A 155 -11.72 -21.87 -5.85
CA ARG A 155 -11.85 -23.04 -6.70
C ARG A 155 -13.06 -23.92 -6.36
N LYS A 156 -14.17 -23.35 -5.88
CA LYS A 156 -15.39 -24.11 -5.57
C LYS A 156 -16.05 -24.61 -6.84
N GLN A 157 -16.21 -23.75 -7.83
CA GLN A 157 -16.84 -24.05 -9.12
C GLN A 157 -16.12 -23.34 -10.27
N PRO A 158 -16.39 -23.68 -11.55
CA PRO A 158 -15.95 -22.87 -12.68
C PRO A 158 -16.42 -21.40 -12.51
N VAL A 159 -15.58 -20.44 -12.95
CA VAL A 159 -15.91 -19.03 -12.75
C VAL A 159 -16.84 -18.54 -13.87
N GLU A 160 -17.90 -17.87 -13.44
CA GLU A 160 -18.81 -17.10 -14.29
C GLU A 160 -19.01 -15.73 -13.65
N HIS A 161 -18.94 -14.67 -14.42
CA HIS A 161 -19.17 -13.30 -13.97
C HIS A 161 -19.70 -12.45 -15.13
N HIS A 162 -20.82 -11.77 -14.93
CA HIS A 162 -21.43 -10.87 -15.89
C HIS A 162 -21.65 -9.53 -15.20
N GLY A 163 -20.67 -8.63 -15.33
CA GLY A 163 -20.63 -7.34 -14.66
C GLY A 163 -20.51 -6.18 -15.64
N GLU A 164 -20.35 -4.99 -15.11
CA GLU A 164 -20.13 -3.77 -15.91
C GLU A 164 -18.73 -3.74 -16.54
N HIS A 165 -17.74 -4.34 -15.88
CA HIS A 165 -16.32 -4.23 -16.25
C HIS A 165 -15.76 -5.55 -16.80
N TYR A 166 -16.32 -6.67 -16.41
CA TYR A 166 -15.86 -8.01 -16.81
C TYR A 166 -17.03 -8.90 -17.19
N ASP A 167 -16.86 -9.65 -18.28
CA ASP A 167 -17.79 -10.64 -18.76
C ASP A 167 -17.04 -11.96 -18.97
N ILE A 168 -17.30 -12.98 -18.14
CA ILE A 168 -16.56 -14.25 -18.10
C ILE A 168 -17.56 -15.39 -17.94
N PRO A 169 -17.75 -16.30 -18.94
CA PRO A 169 -17.17 -16.25 -20.29
C PRO A 169 -17.73 -15.07 -21.10
N PHE A 170 -16.91 -14.51 -21.98
CA PHE A 170 -17.30 -13.41 -22.85
C PHE A 170 -18.44 -13.81 -23.82
N GLN A 171 -19.54 -13.06 -23.78
CA GLN A 171 -20.72 -13.41 -24.52
C GLN A 171 -20.70 -12.98 -25.99
N GLY A 172 -19.88 -12.00 -26.35
CA GLY A 172 -19.82 -11.39 -27.70
C GLY A 172 -18.82 -12.01 -28.66
N GLY A 173 -18.24 -13.18 -28.32
CA GLY A 173 -17.17 -13.80 -29.12
C GLY A 173 -17.61 -14.90 -30.07
N THR A 174 -16.80 -15.94 -30.20
CA THR A 174 -17.02 -17.10 -31.10
C THR A 174 -18.14 -18.04 -30.63
N GLY A 175 -18.69 -17.84 -29.43
CA GLY A 175 -19.64 -18.78 -28.80
C GLY A 175 -18.98 -20.04 -28.21
N LEU A 176 -17.66 -20.17 -28.29
CA LEU A 176 -16.92 -21.32 -27.79
C LEU A 176 -16.40 -21.13 -26.36
N GLY A 177 -16.57 -19.94 -25.78
CA GLY A 177 -16.20 -19.65 -24.41
C GLY A 177 -17.02 -20.49 -23.43
N LYS A 178 -16.34 -21.09 -22.46
CA LYS A 178 -16.99 -21.84 -21.38
C LYS A 178 -16.37 -21.50 -20.03
N PRO A 179 -17.14 -21.62 -18.93
CA PRO A 179 -16.61 -21.44 -17.60
C PRO A 179 -15.44 -22.37 -17.31
N LEU A 180 -14.35 -21.82 -16.78
CA LEU A 180 -13.15 -22.59 -16.44
C LEU A 180 -12.87 -22.51 -14.94
N LYS A 181 -12.10 -23.46 -14.45
CA LYS A 181 -11.67 -23.58 -13.07
C LYS A 181 -10.15 -23.70 -13.03
N LEU A 182 -9.50 -23.04 -12.08
CA LEU A 182 -8.05 -23.15 -11.91
C LEU A 182 -7.63 -24.61 -11.80
N SER A 183 -6.58 -25.03 -12.52
CA SER A 183 -6.20 -26.45 -12.63
C SER A 183 -5.64 -27.05 -11.34
N PHE A 184 -5.07 -26.23 -10.45
CA PHE A 184 -4.52 -26.64 -9.15
C PHE A 184 -5.06 -25.76 -8.01
N ARG A 185 -4.83 -26.14 -6.77
CA ARG A 185 -5.22 -25.35 -5.59
C ARG A 185 -4.04 -24.55 -5.08
N PRO A 186 -4.22 -23.27 -4.66
CA PRO A 186 -3.25 -22.59 -3.83
C PRO A 186 -2.95 -23.40 -2.56
N ILE A 187 -1.74 -23.28 -2.03
CA ILE A 187 -1.33 -24.00 -0.80
C ILE A 187 -2.10 -23.46 0.41
N ARG A 188 -2.31 -22.12 0.42
CA ARG A 188 -3.06 -21.41 1.46
C ARG A 188 -4.04 -20.41 0.84
N PRO A 189 -5.05 -19.94 1.58
CA PRO A 189 -5.81 -18.76 1.18
C PRO A 189 -4.85 -17.59 0.97
N ILE A 190 -4.86 -17.01 -0.23
CA ILE A 190 -3.99 -15.88 -0.59
C ILE A 190 -4.67 -14.59 -0.14
N PRO A 191 -4.09 -13.81 0.81
CA PRO A 191 -4.65 -12.53 1.21
C PRO A 191 -4.60 -11.53 0.04
N ILE A 192 -5.66 -10.73 -0.10
CA ILE A 192 -5.74 -9.65 -1.10
C ILE A 192 -5.72 -8.32 -0.37
N TYR A 193 -4.68 -7.50 -0.65
CA TYR A 193 -4.53 -6.17 -0.11
C TYR A 193 -4.81 -5.13 -1.20
N LEU A 194 -5.36 -3.97 -0.82
CA LEU A 194 -5.64 -2.89 -1.77
C LEU A 194 -4.91 -1.61 -1.38
N ALA A 195 -4.28 -0.98 -2.37
CA ALA A 195 -3.73 0.37 -2.23
C ALA A 195 -4.84 1.41 -2.40
N ALA A 196 -5.00 2.26 -1.39
CA ALA A 196 -6.03 3.29 -1.38
C ALA A 196 -5.63 4.49 -0.53
N ILE A 197 -5.92 5.71 -1.02
CA ILE A 197 -5.76 6.96 -0.28
C ILE A 197 -6.98 7.88 -0.36
N GLY A 198 -7.80 7.75 -1.40
CA GLY A 198 -9.06 8.50 -1.53
C GLY A 198 -10.17 7.89 -0.65
N PRO A 199 -11.07 8.71 -0.05
CA PRO A 199 -12.06 8.24 0.92
C PRO A 199 -12.89 7.05 0.44
N LYS A 200 -13.47 7.13 -0.76
CA LYS A 200 -14.31 6.06 -1.34
C LYS A 200 -13.51 4.77 -1.60
N ASN A 201 -12.22 4.88 -1.98
CA ASN A 201 -11.38 3.71 -2.21
C ASN A 201 -10.94 3.08 -0.89
N VAL A 202 -10.67 3.88 0.16
CA VAL A 202 -10.39 3.38 1.52
C VAL A 202 -11.61 2.63 2.08
N ALA A 203 -12.82 3.17 1.91
CA ALA A 203 -14.06 2.48 2.31
C ALA A 203 -14.23 1.15 1.56
N LEU A 204 -14.03 1.14 0.24
CA LEU A 204 -14.05 -0.10 -0.56
C LEU A 204 -13.01 -1.10 -0.08
N THR A 205 -11.79 -0.64 0.23
CA THR A 205 -10.71 -1.50 0.73
C THR A 205 -11.10 -2.18 2.04
N ALA A 206 -11.62 -1.43 3.01
CA ALA A 206 -12.09 -1.98 4.29
C ALA A 206 -13.27 -2.96 4.12
N GLU A 207 -14.09 -2.78 3.07
CA GLU A 207 -15.22 -3.66 2.78
C GLU A 207 -14.79 -5.00 2.17
N ILE A 208 -13.87 -5.01 1.19
CA ILE A 208 -13.61 -6.20 0.36
C ILE A 208 -12.23 -6.82 0.50
N ALA A 209 -11.24 -6.13 1.08
CA ALA A 209 -9.86 -6.60 1.16
C ALA A 209 -9.53 -7.27 2.50
N ASP A 210 -8.39 -7.96 2.55
CA ASP A 210 -7.81 -8.55 3.77
C ASP A 210 -6.78 -7.61 4.41
N GLY A 211 -6.37 -6.55 3.68
CA GLY A 211 -5.46 -5.53 4.17
C GLY A 211 -5.45 -4.28 3.30
N TRP A 212 -4.86 -3.24 3.84
CA TRP A 212 -4.77 -1.92 3.25
C TRP A 212 -3.31 -1.48 3.11
N LEU A 213 -2.94 -1.01 1.93
CA LEU A 213 -1.61 -0.51 1.57
C LEU A 213 -1.68 1.02 1.33
N PRO A 214 -1.72 1.86 2.38
CA PRO A 214 -1.64 3.29 2.18
C PRO A 214 -0.20 3.74 1.94
N ILE A 215 -0.04 4.68 1.01
CA ILE A 215 1.20 5.43 0.84
C ILE A 215 1.08 6.80 1.52
N PHE A 216 2.19 7.34 2.02
CA PHE A 216 2.24 8.62 2.74
C PHE A 216 1.24 8.67 3.91
N PHE A 217 1.10 7.56 4.61
CA PHE A 217 0.30 7.48 5.82
C PHE A 217 0.97 8.30 6.92
N ALA A 218 0.20 9.21 7.52
CA ALA A 218 0.63 10.02 8.65
C ALA A 218 -0.11 9.51 9.91
N PRO A 219 0.57 8.87 10.88
CA PRO A 219 -0.08 8.33 12.06
C PRO A 219 -0.81 9.40 12.88
N GLU A 220 -0.28 10.62 12.96
CA GLU A 220 -0.91 11.77 13.62
C GLU A 220 -2.20 12.24 12.92
N ARG A 221 -2.37 11.87 11.66
CA ARG A 221 -3.54 12.22 10.82
C ARG A 221 -4.46 11.04 10.53
N VAL A 222 -4.36 9.94 11.27
CA VAL A 222 -5.20 8.74 11.05
C VAL A 222 -6.70 9.05 11.05
N SER A 223 -7.12 10.09 11.76
CA SER A 223 -8.51 10.59 11.78
C SER A 223 -9.06 10.93 10.38
N VAL A 224 -8.19 11.27 9.42
CA VAL A 224 -8.56 11.55 8.01
C VAL A 224 -9.12 10.29 7.31
N PHE A 225 -8.68 9.11 7.72
CA PHE A 225 -9.08 7.83 7.11
C PHE A 225 -10.18 7.10 7.90
N ARG A 226 -10.28 7.37 9.20
CA ARG A 226 -11.17 6.65 10.12
C ARG A 226 -12.63 6.58 9.64
N PRO A 227 -13.30 7.66 9.22
CA PRO A 227 -14.68 7.59 8.74
C PRO A 227 -14.87 6.62 7.57
N SER A 228 -13.91 6.62 6.62
CA SER A 228 -13.96 5.73 5.46
C SER A 228 -13.72 4.27 5.84
N LEU A 229 -12.79 3.99 6.75
CA LEU A 229 -12.55 2.63 7.24
C LEU A 229 -13.79 2.09 7.97
N GLU A 230 -14.41 2.88 8.86
CA GLU A 230 -15.63 2.50 9.56
C GLU A 230 -16.80 2.23 8.60
N GLU A 231 -16.97 3.10 7.60
CA GLU A 231 -17.98 2.90 6.55
C GLU A 231 -17.79 1.58 5.81
N GLY A 232 -16.55 1.24 5.46
CA GLY A 232 -16.22 -0.02 4.79
C GLY A 232 -16.41 -1.23 5.69
N PHE A 233 -15.93 -1.18 6.93
CA PHE A 233 -16.10 -2.27 7.90
C PHE A 233 -17.57 -2.54 8.23
N ALA A 234 -18.41 -1.50 8.30
CA ALA A 234 -19.85 -1.68 8.52
C ALA A 234 -20.55 -2.46 7.39
N ARG A 235 -19.98 -2.48 6.18
CA ARG A 235 -20.48 -3.25 5.04
C ARG A 235 -19.77 -4.60 4.86
N SER A 236 -18.70 -4.85 5.61
CA SER A 236 -17.89 -6.05 5.52
C SER A 236 -18.46 -7.16 6.41
N ALA A 237 -18.47 -8.39 5.88
CA ALA A 237 -18.72 -9.60 6.69
C ALA A 237 -17.42 -10.20 7.29
N ARG A 238 -16.28 -9.50 7.15
CA ARG A 238 -14.96 -9.98 7.57
C ARG A 238 -14.66 -9.60 9.00
N ASP A 239 -13.83 -10.39 9.67
CA ASP A 239 -13.30 -10.02 10.97
C ASP A 239 -12.37 -8.81 10.84
N ARG A 240 -12.79 -7.70 11.41
CA ARG A 240 -12.03 -6.46 11.45
C ARG A 240 -10.66 -6.62 12.12
N ASN A 241 -10.53 -7.50 13.12
CA ASN A 241 -9.27 -7.72 13.84
C ASN A 241 -8.23 -8.46 12.98
N ALA A 242 -8.67 -9.16 11.93
CA ALA A 242 -7.79 -9.81 10.96
C ALA A 242 -7.33 -8.88 9.83
N PHE A 243 -7.85 -7.63 9.76
CA PHE A 243 -7.51 -6.67 8.71
C PHE A 243 -6.13 -6.08 8.95
N ASP A 244 -5.23 -6.21 7.96
CA ASP A 244 -3.87 -5.69 8.04
C ASP A 244 -3.79 -4.23 7.56
N VAL A 245 -3.34 -3.32 8.41
CA VAL A 245 -3.01 -1.94 8.05
C VAL A 245 -1.51 -1.86 7.82
N ALA A 246 -1.12 -1.82 6.54
CA ALA A 246 0.25 -2.03 6.11
C ALA A 246 0.80 -0.85 5.27
N PRO A 247 1.05 0.33 5.88
CA PRO A 247 1.62 1.46 5.20
C PRO A 247 3.07 1.22 4.77
N MET A 248 3.41 1.70 3.57
CA MET A 248 4.79 1.88 3.16
C MET A 248 5.34 3.17 3.80
N VAL A 249 6.52 3.07 4.43
CA VAL A 249 7.20 4.18 5.09
C VAL A 249 8.67 4.24 4.67
N GLU A 250 9.14 5.42 4.31
CA GLU A 250 10.54 5.65 3.99
C GLU A 250 11.37 5.76 5.26
N ILE A 251 12.48 4.97 5.35
CA ILE A 251 13.39 4.95 6.49
C ILE A 251 14.70 5.61 6.08
N ARG A 252 15.09 6.67 6.80
CA ARG A 252 16.36 7.37 6.64
C ARG A 252 17.07 7.43 7.98
N LEU A 253 17.91 6.42 8.26
CA LEU A 253 18.72 6.35 9.47
C LEU A 253 19.97 7.21 9.32
N GLY A 254 20.19 8.16 10.24
CA GLY A 254 21.36 9.05 10.22
C GLY A 254 21.35 10.08 11.36
N GLY A 255 22.53 10.57 11.74
CA GLY A 255 22.64 11.59 12.79
C GLY A 255 22.20 12.98 12.38
N ASP A 256 22.30 13.32 11.08
CA ASP A 256 21.83 14.59 10.54
C ASP A 256 20.37 14.46 10.09
N ILE A 257 19.47 14.99 10.90
CA ILE A 257 18.02 14.92 10.65
C ILE A 257 17.65 15.75 9.41
N ALA A 258 18.30 16.88 9.17
CA ALA A 258 18.01 17.73 8.00
C ALA A 258 18.36 16.97 6.70
N ALA A 259 19.55 16.38 6.64
CA ALA A 259 19.96 15.55 5.51
C ALA A 259 19.04 14.34 5.30
N CYS A 260 18.57 13.70 6.38
CA CYS A 260 17.60 12.60 6.28
C CYS A 260 16.26 13.06 5.69
N ARG A 261 15.74 14.22 6.09
CA ARG A 261 14.51 14.80 5.54
C ARG A 261 14.67 15.20 4.07
N ASP A 262 15.77 15.85 3.73
CA ASP A 262 16.07 16.30 2.37
C ASP A 262 16.15 15.12 1.38
N ALA A 263 16.59 13.95 1.83
CA ALA A 263 16.59 12.75 1.02
C ALA A 263 15.18 12.19 0.70
N VAL A 264 14.16 12.56 1.48
CA VAL A 264 12.76 12.13 1.27
C VAL A 264 11.98 13.12 0.38
N LYS A 265 12.29 14.44 0.49
CA LYS A 265 11.56 15.52 -0.18
C LYS A 265 11.38 15.35 -1.69
N PRO A 266 12.37 14.90 -2.50
CA PRO A 266 12.19 14.71 -3.93
C PRO A 266 11.09 13.71 -4.29
N ASN A 267 10.97 12.63 -3.52
CA ASN A 267 9.91 11.64 -3.72
C ASN A 267 8.52 12.22 -3.40
N LEU A 268 8.37 12.93 -2.31
CA LEU A 268 7.12 13.63 -1.97
C LEU A 268 6.75 14.66 -3.04
N ALA A 269 7.74 15.45 -3.52
CA ALA A 269 7.53 16.44 -4.58
C ALA A 269 7.08 15.80 -5.90
N LEU A 270 7.66 14.67 -6.29
CA LEU A 270 7.23 13.91 -7.46
C LEU A 270 5.76 13.49 -7.35
N TYR A 271 5.35 12.93 -6.22
CA TYR A 271 3.98 12.44 -6.06
C TYR A 271 2.98 13.58 -5.95
N ILE A 272 3.24 14.58 -5.11
CA ILE A 272 2.33 15.71 -4.90
C ILE A 272 2.26 16.60 -6.16
N GLY A 273 3.40 16.79 -6.84
CA GLY A 273 3.49 17.67 -8.01
C GLY A 273 3.18 16.97 -9.34
N GLY A 274 3.73 15.75 -9.57
CA GLY A 274 3.82 15.14 -10.90
C GLY A 274 2.95 13.90 -11.14
N MET A 275 2.52 13.19 -10.08
CA MET A 275 1.78 11.92 -10.22
C MET A 275 0.27 12.11 -10.43
N GLY A 276 -0.11 13.11 -11.21
CA GLY A 276 -1.49 13.41 -11.57
C GLY A 276 -1.61 14.77 -12.27
N ALA A 277 -2.64 14.93 -13.10
CA ALA A 277 -2.94 16.22 -13.71
C ALA A 277 -3.42 17.23 -12.67
N LYS A 278 -3.24 18.53 -12.93
CA LYS A 278 -3.76 19.61 -12.08
C LYS A 278 -5.26 19.39 -11.82
N GLY A 279 -5.66 19.42 -10.54
CA GLY A 279 -7.04 19.13 -10.11
C GLY A 279 -7.45 17.64 -10.07
N ARG A 280 -6.58 16.71 -10.46
CA ARG A 280 -6.82 15.25 -10.45
C ARG A 280 -5.64 14.43 -9.89
N ASN A 281 -4.87 15.01 -8.99
CA ASN A 281 -3.77 14.33 -8.31
C ASN A 281 -4.22 13.85 -6.93
N PHE A 282 -4.24 12.54 -6.70
CA PHE A 282 -4.66 11.93 -5.44
C PHE A 282 -3.75 12.29 -4.28
N TYR A 283 -2.45 12.43 -4.53
CA TYR A 283 -1.43 12.73 -3.51
C TYR A 283 -1.45 14.21 -3.12
N PHE A 284 -1.71 15.11 -4.08
CA PHE A 284 -2.01 16.51 -3.81
C PHE A 284 -3.21 16.63 -2.87
N ASN A 285 -4.31 15.94 -3.21
CA ASN A 285 -5.52 15.96 -2.40
C ASN A 285 -5.28 15.34 -1.00
N LEU A 286 -4.37 14.38 -0.86
CA LEU A 286 -3.99 13.83 0.44
C LEU A 286 -3.23 14.86 1.27
N ALA A 287 -2.25 15.55 0.69
CA ALA A 287 -1.52 16.62 1.36
C ALA A 287 -2.45 17.76 1.84
N CYS A 288 -3.44 18.15 1.02
CA CYS A 288 -4.48 19.10 1.42
C CYS A 288 -5.29 18.60 2.62
N ARG A 289 -5.71 17.34 2.62
CA ARG A 289 -6.44 16.75 3.76
C ARG A 289 -5.60 16.67 5.05
N TYR A 290 -4.29 16.66 4.92
CA TYR A 290 -3.37 16.76 6.05
C TYR A 290 -3.14 18.21 6.51
N GLY A 291 -3.72 19.23 5.83
CA GLY A 291 -3.58 20.64 6.16
C GLY A 291 -2.38 21.33 5.51
N TYR A 292 -1.83 20.74 4.44
CA TYR A 292 -0.67 21.29 3.70
C TYR A 292 -1.07 21.87 2.34
N GLU A 293 -2.22 22.52 2.21
CA GLU A 293 -2.74 23.07 0.95
C GLU A 293 -1.79 24.05 0.25
N GLU A 294 -1.30 25.05 0.98
CA GLU A 294 -0.36 26.03 0.43
C GLU A 294 0.95 25.40 -0.05
N ALA A 295 1.48 24.45 0.72
CA ALA A 295 2.69 23.74 0.34
C ALA A 295 2.43 22.86 -0.90
N ALA A 296 1.32 22.13 -0.93
CA ALA A 296 0.93 21.30 -2.06
C ALA A 296 0.80 22.11 -3.36
N GLN A 297 0.23 23.32 -3.30
CA GLN A 297 0.15 24.23 -4.45
C GLN A 297 1.53 24.65 -4.95
N LYS A 298 2.41 25.12 -4.05
CA LYS A 298 3.79 25.52 -4.40
C LYS A 298 4.58 24.37 -5.00
N ILE A 299 4.46 23.17 -4.42
CA ILE A 299 5.09 21.95 -4.92
C ILE A 299 4.60 21.62 -6.33
N GLN A 300 3.28 21.61 -6.55
CA GLN A 300 2.71 21.24 -7.85
C GLN A 300 3.06 22.27 -8.93
N GLU A 301 3.00 23.56 -8.65
CA GLU A 301 3.36 24.61 -9.59
C GLU A 301 4.85 24.52 -9.98
N ALA A 302 5.75 24.41 -9.00
CA ALA A 302 7.18 24.28 -9.27
C ALA A 302 7.50 23.00 -10.06
N PHE A 303 6.84 21.88 -9.73
CA PHE A 303 7.08 20.60 -10.39
C PHE A 303 6.61 20.61 -11.85
N LEU A 304 5.41 21.14 -12.12
CA LEU A 304 4.84 21.22 -13.47
C LEU A 304 5.60 22.20 -14.37
N ASP A 305 6.25 23.22 -13.78
CA ASP A 305 7.16 24.13 -14.47
C ASP A 305 8.56 23.53 -14.73
N GLY A 306 8.81 22.27 -14.35
CA GLY A 306 10.10 21.59 -14.49
C GLY A 306 11.14 22.00 -13.43
N ARG A 307 10.78 22.82 -12.43
CA ARG A 307 11.65 23.26 -11.34
C ARG A 307 11.65 22.25 -10.18
N HIS A 308 12.16 21.03 -10.45
CA HIS A 308 12.05 19.90 -9.53
C HIS A 308 12.77 20.12 -8.18
N GLU A 309 13.91 20.79 -8.18
CA GLU A 309 14.63 21.17 -6.95
C GLU A 309 13.82 22.14 -6.09
N ALA A 310 13.20 23.15 -6.72
CA ALA A 310 12.33 24.10 -6.01
C ALA A 310 11.06 23.39 -5.48
N ALA A 311 10.52 22.44 -6.22
CA ALA A 311 9.40 21.62 -5.76
C ALA A 311 9.79 20.79 -4.52
N ALA A 312 10.97 20.16 -4.52
CA ALA A 312 11.47 19.42 -3.37
C ALA A 312 11.72 20.34 -2.16
N ALA A 313 12.32 21.53 -2.38
CA ALA A 313 12.55 22.53 -1.33
C ALA A 313 11.24 23.08 -0.71
N ALA A 314 10.13 23.07 -1.47
CA ALA A 314 8.82 23.49 -0.99
C ALA A 314 8.12 22.47 -0.10
N VAL A 315 8.64 21.22 0.03
CA VAL A 315 8.09 20.20 0.92
C VAL A 315 8.42 20.54 2.36
N PRO A 316 7.42 20.74 3.24
CA PRO A 316 7.65 21.07 4.64
C PRO A 316 8.31 19.89 5.39
N ASP A 317 9.28 20.21 6.27
CA ASP A 317 9.90 19.22 7.15
C ASP A 317 8.88 18.50 8.04
N ALA A 318 7.84 19.21 8.49
CA ALA A 318 6.76 18.63 9.27
C ALA A 318 6.00 17.53 8.51
N LEU A 319 5.73 17.73 7.21
CA LEU A 319 5.11 16.72 6.37
C LEU A 319 6.01 15.49 6.22
N VAL A 320 7.34 15.71 6.04
CA VAL A 320 8.31 14.60 5.98
C VAL A 320 8.27 13.80 7.29
N ASP A 321 8.32 14.47 8.43
CA ASP A 321 8.28 13.82 9.74
C ASP A 321 6.98 13.05 10.01
N GLU A 322 5.85 13.51 9.48
CA GLU A 322 4.57 12.80 9.62
C GLU A 322 4.52 11.50 8.78
N VAL A 323 5.15 11.45 7.59
CA VAL A 323 5.00 10.33 6.65
C VAL A 323 6.24 9.45 6.47
N ALA A 324 7.36 9.79 7.13
CA ALA A 324 8.62 9.07 7.06
C ALA A 324 9.27 8.93 8.44
N LEU A 325 10.23 8.01 8.56
CA LEU A 325 11.04 7.81 9.76
C LEU A 325 12.48 8.24 9.47
N CYS A 326 12.81 9.48 9.88
CA CYS A 326 14.08 10.14 9.60
C CYS A 326 14.85 10.47 10.89
N GLY A 327 16.16 10.25 10.90
CA GLY A 327 17.06 10.66 11.98
C GLY A 327 17.76 9.51 12.70
N PRO A 328 18.32 9.77 13.88
CA PRO A 328 19.00 8.76 14.69
C PRO A 328 18.02 7.71 15.24
N ARG A 329 18.56 6.59 15.67
CA ARG A 329 17.83 5.41 16.15
C ARG A 329 16.80 5.75 17.24
N GLU A 330 17.18 6.56 18.20
CA GLU A 330 16.34 6.94 19.34
C GLU A 330 15.09 7.68 18.86
N ARG A 331 15.27 8.63 17.93
CA ARG A 331 14.15 9.37 17.33
C ARG A 331 13.20 8.47 16.55
N ILE A 332 13.73 7.54 15.77
CA ILE A 332 12.91 6.57 15.02
C ILE A 332 12.12 5.68 16.00
N ALA A 333 12.77 5.18 17.06
CA ALA A 333 12.13 4.35 18.08
C ALA A 333 10.97 5.07 18.79
N GLU A 334 11.14 6.34 19.16
CA GLU A 334 10.09 7.17 19.74
C GLU A 334 8.88 7.29 18.80
N ARG A 335 9.14 7.56 17.53
CA ARG A 335 8.08 7.71 16.52
C ARG A 335 7.32 6.41 16.22
N LEU A 336 7.96 5.26 16.33
CA LEU A 336 7.29 3.95 16.12
C LEU A 336 6.07 3.75 17.02
N SER A 337 6.05 4.37 18.20
CA SER A 337 4.89 4.32 19.11
C SER A 337 3.65 4.94 18.50
N LEU A 338 3.80 6.02 17.70
CA LEU A 338 2.69 6.69 17.02
C LEU A 338 2.08 5.79 15.92
N TRP A 339 2.91 5.06 15.19
CA TRP A 339 2.44 4.11 14.17
C TRP A 339 1.63 2.97 14.79
N ARG A 340 2.10 2.43 15.92
CA ARG A 340 1.33 1.43 16.69
C ARG A 340 0.00 2.00 17.19
N ALA A 341 0.01 3.19 17.78
CA ALA A 341 -1.19 3.86 18.30
C ALA A 341 -2.20 4.21 17.19
N ALA A 342 -1.73 4.44 15.95
CA ALA A 342 -2.57 4.67 14.79
C ALA A 342 -3.21 3.38 14.22
N GLY A 343 -2.91 2.21 14.79
CA GLY A 343 -3.48 0.93 14.37
C GLY A 343 -2.72 0.25 13.22
N VAL A 344 -1.47 0.65 12.96
CA VAL A 344 -0.61 -0.03 11.99
C VAL A 344 -0.22 -1.41 12.52
N THR A 345 -0.42 -2.44 11.71
CA THR A 345 -0.14 -3.84 12.06
C THR A 345 1.08 -4.40 11.34
N THR A 346 1.40 -3.87 10.15
CA THR A 346 2.62 -4.15 9.40
C THR A 346 3.23 -2.85 8.90
N LEU A 347 4.46 -2.53 9.27
CA LEU A 347 5.19 -1.36 8.77
C LEU A 347 6.11 -1.79 7.62
N ILE A 348 5.77 -1.38 6.40
CA ILE A 348 6.53 -1.75 5.20
C ILE A 348 7.65 -0.72 5.00
N CYS A 349 8.86 -1.07 5.41
CA CYS A 349 10.03 -0.20 5.39
C CYS A 349 10.61 -0.06 3.97
N SER A 350 10.68 1.15 3.45
CA SER A 350 11.40 1.47 2.21
C SER A 350 12.77 2.05 2.56
N THR A 351 13.82 1.29 2.30
CA THR A 351 15.20 1.71 2.51
C THR A 351 16.16 1.00 1.57
N LYS A 352 17.31 1.62 1.32
CA LYS A 352 18.44 1.06 0.56
C LYS A 352 19.60 0.68 1.48
N ASP A 353 19.43 0.84 2.78
CA ASP A 353 20.47 0.68 3.79
C ASP A 353 20.19 -0.57 4.66
N ILE A 354 21.10 -1.53 4.60
CA ILE A 354 21.04 -2.74 5.43
C ILE A 354 21.14 -2.42 6.94
N GLN A 355 21.86 -1.36 7.32
CA GLN A 355 21.96 -0.96 8.72
C GLN A 355 20.62 -0.43 9.23
N ALA A 356 19.87 0.28 8.37
CA ALA A 356 18.51 0.70 8.71
C ALA A 356 17.58 -0.51 8.93
N LEU A 357 17.68 -1.59 8.11
CA LEU A 357 16.89 -2.82 8.32
C LEU A 357 17.22 -3.47 9.67
N ARG A 358 18.51 -3.59 10.00
CA ARG A 358 18.98 -4.14 11.29
C ARG A 358 18.46 -3.33 12.46
N ALA A 359 18.61 -2.00 12.39
CA ALA A 359 18.12 -1.10 13.42
C ALA A 359 16.60 -1.24 13.62
N MET A 360 15.82 -1.32 12.52
CA MET A 360 14.36 -1.52 12.60
C MET A 360 14.00 -2.84 13.28
N ALA A 361 14.67 -3.94 12.93
CA ALA A 361 14.44 -5.25 13.55
C ALA A 361 14.70 -5.21 15.07
N GLU A 362 15.80 -4.59 15.49
CA GLU A 362 16.17 -4.45 16.90
C GLU A 362 15.22 -3.56 17.71
N MET A 363 14.59 -2.54 17.08
CA MET A 363 13.65 -1.64 17.75
C MET A 363 12.24 -2.26 17.93
N ILE A 364 11.92 -3.32 17.20
CA ILE A 364 10.58 -3.94 17.24
C ILE A 364 10.60 -5.29 17.95
N GLY A 365 11.74 -6.02 17.89
CA GLY A 365 11.95 -7.27 18.63
C GLY A 365 12.25 -7.02 20.05
#